data_044eb53f5df8491e514749f3f86f85d9
#
_entry.id   044eb53f5df8491e514749f3f86f85d9
#
_cell.length_a   1.000
_cell.length_b   1.000
_cell.length_c   1.000
_cell.angle_alpha   90.00
_cell.angle_beta   90.00
_cell.angle_gamma   90.00
#
_symmetry.space_group_name_H-M   'P 1'
#
loop_
_entity.id
_entity.type
_entity.pdbx_description
1 polymer ?
#
loop_
_entity_poly.entity_id
_entity_poly.type
_entity_poly.pdbx_seq_one_letter_code
_entity_poly.pdbx_strand_id
1 'polypeptide(L)'
;RKYNLSPKKLSACVEHYNKMELSFVVHLGDFIDRDFASFDKVVPIYNQLKAPHYHVLGNHDFEVADDKKALVPAKLGLKHRYYDFARKGWRFIAIDGNDVSLYAWPKNDPRTKAAAEYHKSLKPRPPSWNGALGDEQLKWIEDKLQAATKAKERVMLFCHFPVYPKNSHNLWNAGALTELLSRYPCVAAYVNGHN
;
A
#
# COMPACT_ATOMS: atom_id res chain seq x y z
N ARG A 1 6.62 -21.95 -5.76
CA ARG A 1 7.22 -20.66 -6.14
C ARG A 1 8.56 -20.51 -5.41
N LYS A 2 9.61 -20.00 -6.11
CA LYS A 2 10.99 -19.98 -5.55
C LYS A 2 11.28 -18.62 -4.90
N TYR A 3 10.57 -18.30 -3.79
CA TYR A 3 10.84 -17.06 -3.04
C TYR A 3 12.09 -17.11 -2.15
N ASN A 4 12.72 -18.27 -2.03
CA ASN A 4 13.97 -18.45 -1.28
C ASN A 4 15.12 -17.56 -1.77
N LEU A 5 15.06 -17.05 -2.99
CA LEU A 5 16.02 -16.10 -3.54
C LEU A 5 15.70 -14.63 -3.23
N SER A 6 14.51 -14.33 -2.72
CA SER A 6 14.06 -12.94 -2.49
C SER A 6 14.97 -12.17 -1.52
N PRO A 7 15.43 -12.74 -0.38
CA PRO A 7 16.36 -12.02 0.50
C PRO A 7 17.67 -11.65 -0.21
N LYS A 8 18.22 -12.55 -1.02
CA LYS A 8 19.46 -12.30 -1.79
C LYS A 8 19.26 -11.19 -2.83
N LYS A 9 18.11 -11.21 -3.53
CA LYS A 9 17.77 -10.16 -4.50
C LYS A 9 17.56 -8.82 -3.81
N LEU A 10 16.88 -8.79 -2.65
CA LEU A 10 16.68 -7.60 -1.87
C LEU A 10 18.02 -7.02 -1.39
N SER A 11 18.95 -7.87 -0.90
CA SER A 11 20.29 -7.45 -0.50
C SER A 11 21.04 -6.78 -1.66
N ALA A 12 21.06 -7.42 -2.84
CA ALA A 12 21.70 -6.84 -4.02
C ALA A 12 21.04 -5.50 -4.46
N CYS A 13 19.71 -5.39 -4.33
CA CYS A 13 18.98 -4.16 -4.61
C CYS A 13 19.39 -3.04 -3.62
N VAL A 14 19.45 -3.33 -2.33
CA VAL A 14 19.88 -2.40 -1.29
C VAL A 14 21.33 -1.95 -1.51
N GLU A 15 22.23 -2.88 -1.80
CA GLU A 15 23.64 -2.55 -2.13
C GLU A 15 23.75 -1.64 -3.35
N HIS A 16 22.92 -1.88 -4.38
CA HIS A 16 22.89 -1.05 -5.57
C HIS A 16 22.37 0.36 -5.25
N TYR A 17 21.23 0.46 -4.55
CA TYR A 17 20.63 1.75 -4.19
C TYR A 17 21.51 2.56 -3.25
N ASN A 18 22.27 1.92 -2.37
CA ASN A 18 23.21 2.59 -1.47
C ASN A 18 24.41 3.24 -2.17
N LYS A 19 24.63 2.97 -3.47
CA LYS A 19 25.61 3.64 -4.33
C LYS A 19 25.04 4.85 -5.07
N MET A 20 23.73 5.11 -4.95
CA MET A 20 23.01 6.19 -5.63
C MET A 20 22.64 7.30 -4.65
N GLU A 21 22.57 8.53 -5.12
CA GLU A 21 21.97 9.65 -4.38
C GLU A 21 20.46 9.64 -4.54
N LEU A 22 19.77 8.89 -3.70
CA LEU A 22 18.32 8.77 -3.71
C LEU A 22 17.68 9.69 -2.68
N SER A 23 16.61 10.37 -3.07
CA SER A 23 15.79 11.15 -2.15
C SER A 23 15.07 10.27 -1.13
N PHE A 24 14.59 9.12 -1.57
CA PHE A 24 13.97 8.05 -0.76
C PHE A 24 13.74 6.80 -1.62
N VAL A 25 13.36 5.72 -0.96
CA VAL A 25 12.93 4.46 -1.59
C VAL A 25 11.56 4.09 -1.06
N VAL A 26 10.66 3.59 -1.91
CA VAL A 26 9.35 3.07 -1.50
C VAL A 26 9.23 1.62 -1.95
N HIS A 27 8.88 0.74 -1.03
CA HIS A 27 8.44 -0.62 -1.32
C HIS A 27 6.92 -0.64 -1.52
N LEU A 28 6.45 -1.23 -2.60
CA LEU A 28 5.05 -1.14 -3.04
C LEU A 28 4.16 -2.31 -2.59
N GLY A 29 4.45 -2.93 -1.45
CA GLY A 29 3.66 -4.01 -0.87
C GLY A 29 4.14 -5.41 -1.23
N ASP A 30 3.53 -6.42 -0.62
CA ASP A 30 3.93 -7.83 -0.71
C ASP A 30 5.38 -8.04 -0.30
N PHE A 31 5.73 -7.53 0.89
CA PHE A 31 7.07 -7.64 1.42
C PHE A 31 7.40 -9.06 1.88
N ILE A 32 6.37 -9.81 2.26
CA ILE A 32 6.41 -11.25 2.53
C ILE A 32 5.41 -12.00 1.66
N ASP A 33 5.53 -13.34 1.61
CA ASP A 33 4.52 -14.24 1.02
C ASP A 33 3.96 -15.15 2.13
N ARG A 34 2.95 -14.64 2.87
CA ARG A 34 2.11 -15.41 3.83
C ARG A 34 2.80 -15.94 5.09
N ASP A 35 4.10 -15.91 5.18
CA ASP A 35 4.83 -16.35 6.37
C ASP A 35 5.29 -15.16 7.20
N PHE A 36 4.64 -14.94 8.35
CA PHE A 36 4.92 -13.82 9.23
C PHE A 36 6.38 -13.77 9.72
N ALA A 37 7.04 -14.93 9.92
CA ALA A 37 8.43 -14.99 10.32
C ALA A 37 9.39 -14.48 9.23
N SER A 38 8.93 -14.40 7.98
CA SER A 38 9.73 -13.84 6.87
C SER A 38 10.02 -12.35 7.07
N PHE A 39 9.20 -11.59 7.82
CA PHE A 39 9.54 -10.20 8.17
C PHE A 39 10.88 -10.10 8.89
N ASP A 40 11.17 -11.03 9.80
CA ASP A 40 12.43 -11.03 10.58
C ASP A 40 13.67 -11.28 9.70
N LYS A 41 13.48 -11.80 8.50
CA LYS A 41 14.55 -12.02 7.51
C LYS A 41 14.72 -10.83 6.56
N VAL A 42 13.61 -10.23 6.08
CA VAL A 42 13.68 -9.25 4.98
C VAL A 42 13.71 -7.80 5.49
N VAL A 43 13.07 -7.49 6.63
CA VAL A 43 13.08 -6.14 7.20
C VAL A 43 14.51 -5.67 7.55
N PRO A 44 15.35 -6.47 8.23
CA PRO A 44 16.72 -6.05 8.52
C PRO A 44 17.56 -5.76 7.25
N ILE A 45 17.30 -6.45 6.14
CA ILE A 45 17.97 -6.19 4.87
C ILE A 45 17.54 -4.84 4.29
N TYR A 46 16.22 -4.59 4.24
CA TYR A 46 15.67 -3.34 3.72
C TYR A 46 16.11 -2.12 4.53
N ASN A 47 16.19 -2.28 5.84
CA ASN A 47 16.64 -1.24 6.77
C ASN A 47 18.13 -0.86 6.63
N GLN A 48 18.92 -1.57 5.80
CA GLN A 48 20.28 -1.18 5.44
C GLN A 48 20.32 -0.09 4.33
N LEU A 49 19.18 0.31 3.79
CA LEU A 49 19.09 1.46 2.90
C LEU A 49 19.56 2.72 3.62
N LYS A 50 20.51 3.44 3.01
CA LYS A 50 21.00 4.73 3.51
C LYS A 50 19.99 5.87 3.30
N ALA A 51 19.25 5.81 2.19
CA ALA A 51 18.19 6.75 1.92
C ALA A 51 16.98 6.51 2.84
N PRO A 52 16.21 7.55 3.18
CA PRO A 52 14.90 7.36 3.81
C PRO A 52 14.07 6.36 3.01
N HIS A 53 13.40 5.45 3.71
CA HIS A 53 12.64 4.40 3.03
C HIS A 53 11.30 4.17 3.67
N TYR A 54 10.34 3.78 2.85
CA TYR A 54 8.92 3.72 3.18
C TYR A 54 8.31 2.41 2.68
N HIS A 55 7.20 2.00 3.29
CA HIS A 55 6.47 0.80 2.91
C HIS A 55 5.03 1.14 2.54
N VAL A 56 4.51 0.45 1.54
CA VAL A 56 3.09 0.29 1.28
C VAL A 56 2.72 -1.14 1.64
N LEU A 57 1.52 -1.34 2.16
CA LEU A 57 1.01 -2.65 2.55
C LEU A 57 0.40 -3.38 1.36
N GLY A 58 0.83 -4.63 1.11
CA GLY A 58 0.26 -5.52 0.09
C GLY A 58 -0.66 -6.59 0.69
N ASN A 59 -1.35 -7.33 -0.13
CA ASN A 59 -2.30 -8.35 0.33
C ASN A 59 -1.59 -9.57 0.95
N HIS A 60 -0.47 -10.00 0.40
CA HIS A 60 0.31 -11.13 0.94
C HIS A 60 0.89 -10.82 2.33
N ASP A 61 1.13 -9.56 2.67
CA ASP A 61 1.57 -9.16 3.99
C ASP A 61 0.53 -9.51 5.08
N PHE A 62 -0.76 -9.56 4.72
CA PHE A 62 -1.87 -9.90 5.61
C PHE A 62 -2.40 -11.32 5.50
N GLU A 63 -1.93 -12.12 4.55
CA GLU A 63 -2.29 -13.55 4.44
C GLU A 63 -1.55 -14.39 5.49
N VAL A 64 -1.53 -13.92 6.72
CA VAL A 64 -0.92 -14.53 7.91
C VAL A 64 -2.01 -14.98 8.89
N ALA A 65 -1.64 -15.66 9.96
CA ALA A 65 -2.59 -16.07 11.00
C ALA A 65 -3.30 -14.85 11.62
N ASP A 66 -4.56 -15.02 12.01
CA ASP A 66 -5.44 -13.93 12.45
C ASP A 66 -4.87 -13.12 13.64
N ASP A 67 -4.17 -13.77 14.57
CA ASP A 67 -3.50 -13.13 15.70
C ASP A 67 -2.26 -12.30 15.31
N LYS A 68 -1.77 -12.45 14.09
CA LYS A 68 -0.61 -11.73 13.56
C LYS A 68 -0.98 -10.51 12.71
N LYS A 69 -2.20 -10.47 12.17
CA LYS A 69 -2.61 -9.41 11.22
C LYS A 69 -2.45 -8.00 11.78
N ALA A 70 -2.84 -7.78 13.03
CA ALA A 70 -2.68 -6.48 13.69
C ALA A 70 -1.20 -6.06 13.89
N LEU A 71 -0.27 -7.01 13.85
CA LEU A 71 1.15 -6.77 14.06
C LEU A 71 1.89 -6.41 12.75
N VAL A 72 1.28 -6.63 11.58
CA VAL A 72 1.90 -6.42 10.26
C VAL A 72 2.43 -4.99 10.10
N PRO A 73 1.65 -3.93 10.35
CA PRO A 73 2.18 -2.57 10.23
C PRO A 73 3.40 -2.31 11.13
N ALA A 74 3.36 -2.79 12.37
CA ALA A 74 4.46 -2.62 13.32
C ALA A 74 5.74 -3.37 12.89
N LYS A 75 5.62 -4.54 12.25
CA LYS A 75 6.77 -5.26 11.67
C LYS A 75 7.49 -4.46 10.59
N LEU A 76 6.76 -3.62 9.87
CA LEU A 76 7.29 -2.70 8.85
C LEU A 76 7.64 -1.31 9.43
N GLY A 77 7.58 -1.12 10.75
CA GLY A 77 7.85 0.17 11.40
C GLY A 77 6.80 1.24 11.13
N LEU A 78 5.62 0.86 10.64
CA LEU A 78 4.53 1.77 10.33
C LEU A 78 3.70 2.07 11.60
N LYS A 79 3.50 3.36 11.90
CA LYS A 79 2.59 3.82 12.97
C LYS A 79 1.12 3.77 12.53
N HIS A 80 0.89 4.00 11.24
CA HIS A 80 -0.44 3.99 10.60
C HIS A 80 -0.36 3.19 9.31
N ARG A 81 -1.48 2.60 8.88
CA ARG A 81 -1.56 1.79 7.67
C ARG A 81 -1.51 2.64 6.39
N TYR A 82 -1.90 3.91 6.50
CA TYR A 82 -1.76 4.93 5.47
C TYR A 82 -1.21 6.22 6.08
N TYR A 83 -0.43 6.97 5.33
CA TYR A 83 0.28 8.15 5.82
C TYR A 83 0.76 9.03 4.67
N ASP A 84 1.23 10.22 4.99
CA ASP A 84 1.85 11.12 4.02
C ASP A 84 3.16 11.72 4.57
N PHE A 85 3.98 12.19 3.63
CA PHE A 85 5.16 12.99 3.93
C PHE A 85 5.40 14.01 2.81
N ALA A 86 6.08 15.10 3.14
CA ALA A 86 6.41 16.15 2.19
C ALA A 86 7.92 16.25 1.97
N ARG A 87 8.33 16.57 0.73
CA ARG A 87 9.73 16.80 0.38
C ARG A 87 9.85 17.69 -0.86
N LYS A 88 10.57 18.81 -0.73
CA LYS A 88 10.92 19.71 -1.84
C LYS A 88 9.72 20.08 -2.76
N GLY A 89 8.61 20.53 -2.17
CA GLY A 89 7.43 20.95 -2.92
C GLY A 89 6.55 19.79 -3.43
N TRP A 90 6.82 18.58 -2.98
CA TRP A 90 6.00 17.41 -3.24
C TRP A 90 5.39 16.86 -1.96
N ARG A 91 4.16 16.37 -2.08
CA ARG A 91 3.51 15.52 -1.09
C ARG A 91 3.41 14.11 -1.62
N PHE A 92 3.85 13.18 -0.83
CA PHE A 92 3.81 11.75 -1.11
C PHE A 92 2.78 11.12 -0.17
N ILE A 93 1.83 10.37 -0.72
CA ILE A 93 0.71 9.79 0.02
C ILE A 93 0.77 8.27 -0.17
N ALA A 94 1.10 7.53 0.89
CA ALA A 94 0.99 6.08 0.93
C ALA A 94 -0.40 5.69 1.40
N ILE A 95 -1.16 4.95 0.60
CA ILE A 95 -2.52 4.51 0.89
C ILE A 95 -2.60 3.00 1.08
N ASP A 96 -3.50 2.57 1.95
CA ASP A 96 -3.72 1.16 2.27
C ASP A 96 -4.90 0.61 1.47
N GLY A 97 -4.62 -0.05 0.35
CA GLY A 97 -5.63 -0.71 -0.45
C GLY A 97 -6.27 -1.95 0.20
N ASN A 98 -5.77 -2.38 1.38
CA ASN A 98 -6.30 -3.51 2.14
C ASN A 98 -7.29 -3.07 3.24
N ASP A 99 -7.62 -1.79 3.32
CA ASP A 99 -8.46 -1.19 4.37
C ASP A 99 -9.82 -1.89 4.46
N VAL A 100 -10.47 -2.07 3.31
CA VAL A 100 -11.67 -2.89 3.15
C VAL A 100 -11.30 -4.15 2.37
N SER A 101 -11.13 -5.28 3.07
CA SER A 101 -10.70 -6.53 2.46
C SER A 101 -11.19 -7.76 3.23
N LEU A 102 -11.11 -8.93 2.59
CA LEU A 102 -11.53 -10.21 3.19
C LEU A 102 -10.43 -10.88 4.02
N TYR A 103 -9.23 -10.31 4.04
CA TYR A 103 -8.05 -10.98 4.58
C TYR A 103 -7.19 -10.12 5.53
N ALA A 104 -7.30 -8.78 5.48
CA ALA A 104 -6.42 -7.91 6.26
C ALA A 104 -6.82 -7.72 7.73
N TRP A 105 -7.98 -8.24 8.10
CA TRP A 105 -8.50 -8.29 9.46
C TRP A 105 -8.79 -9.73 9.86
N PRO A 106 -8.85 -10.06 11.16
CA PRO A 106 -9.24 -11.40 11.61
C PRO A 106 -10.59 -11.83 11.01
N LYS A 107 -10.75 -13.12 10.76
CA LYS A 107 -11.92 -13.68 10.09
C LYS A 107 -13.26 -13.30 10.76
N ASN A 108 -13.29 -13.19 12.09
CA ASN A 108 -14.48 -12.84 12.86
C ASN A 108 -14.63 -11.34 13.14
N ASP A 109 -13.70 -10.51 12.67
CA ASP A 109 -13.73 -9.05 12.84
C ASP A 109 -14.95 -8.45 12.12
N PRO A 110 -15.65 -7.47 12.70
CA PRO A 110 -16.77 -6.79 12.04
C PRO A 110 -16.38 -6.18 10.67
N ARG A 111 -15.15 -5.70 10.53
CA ARG A 111 -14.62 -5.14 9.27
C ARG A 111 -14.55 -6.19 8.17
N THR A 112 -14.13 -7.43 8.48
CA THR A 112 -14.12 -8.54 7.51
C THR A 112 -15.56 -8.89 7.08
N LYS A 113 -16.53 -8.88 8.01
CA LYS A 113 -17.94 -9.13 7.68
C LYS A 113 -18.50 -8.03 6.79
N ALA A 114 -18.26 -6.75 7.12
CA ALA A 114 -18.69 -5.62 6.30
C ALA A 114 -18.06 -5.65 4.90
N ALA A 115 -16.77 -5.96 4.80
CA ALA A 115 -16.08 -6.12 3.53
C ALA A 115 -16.67 -7.27 2.69
N ALA A 116 -17.11 -8.37 3.33
CA ALA A 116 -17.74 -9.49 2.62
C ALA A 116 -19.09 -9.09 2.02
N GLU A 117 -19.93 -8.34 2.74
CA GLU A 117 -21.19 -7.82 2.21
C GLU A 117 -20.94 -6.82 1.08
N TYR A 118 -20.01 -5.90 1.24
CA TYR A 118 -19.63 -4.99 0.18
C TYR A 118 -19.14 -5.74 -1.07
N HIS A 119 -18.23 -6.70 -0.92
CA HIS A 119 -17.72 -7.50 -2.04
C HIS A 119 -18.82 -8.27 -2.77
N LYS A 120 -19.83 -8.81 -2.05
CA LYS A 120 -21.00 -9.48 -2.66
C LYS A 120 -21.88 -8.53 -3.48
N SER A 121 -21.96 -7.26 -3.09
CA SER A 121 -22.78 -6.26 -3.79
C SER A 121 -22.18 -5.83 -5.14
N LEU A 122 -20.88 -5.98 -5.33
CA LEU A 122 -20.18 -5.52 -6.54
C LEU A 122 -20.54 -6.37 -7.78
N LYS A 123 -20.73 -5.69 -8.92
CA LYS A 123 -21.08 -6.31 -10.22
C LYS A 123 -20.23 -5.69 -11.35
N PRO A 124 -19.43 -6.49 -12.10
CA PRO A 124 -19.09 -7.88 -11.84
C PRO A 124 -18.32 -8.00 -10.52
N ARG A 125 -18.40 -9.15 -9.88
CA ARG A 125 -17.68 -9.38 -8.61
C ARG A 125 -16.17 -9.45 -8.88
N PRO A 126 -15.37 -8.56 -8.27
CA PRO A 126 -13.91 -8.58 -8.46
C PRO A 126 -13.28 -9.76 -7.70
N PRO A 127 -12.00 -10.09 -7.95
CA PRO A 127 -11.27 -11.08 -7.19
C PRO A 127 -11.20 -10.74 -5.69
N SER A 128 -11.27 -11.77 -4.85
CA SER A 128 -11.28 -11.64 -3.38
C SER A 128 -9.92 -11.26 -2.77
N TRP A 129 -8.84 -11.40 -3.53
CA TRP A 129 -7.48 -11.02 -3.09
C TRP A 129 -7.16 -9.54 -3.23
N ASN A 130 -8.02 -8.75 -3.89
CA ASN A 130 -7.92 -7.30 -3.88
C ASN A 130 -8.66 -6.73 -2.67
N GLY A 131 -8.60 -5.43 -2.51
CA GLY A 131 -9.33 -4.71 -1.48
C GLY A 131 -9.89 -3.39 -2.01
N ALA A 132 -10.34 -2.55 -1.09
CA ALA A 132 -10.84 -1.21 -1.36
C ALA A 132 -10.40 -0.23 -0.29
N LEU A 133 -10.57 1.06 -0.56
CA LEU A 133 -10.44 2.13 0.41
C LEU A 133 -11.78 2.36 1.10
N GLY A 134 -11.75 2.46 2.43
CA GLY A 134 -12.92 2.89 3.21
C GLY A 134 -13.17 4.39 3.08
N ASP A 135 -14.38 4.81 3.48
CA ASP A 135 -14.80 6.21 3.36
C ASP A 135 -13.92 7.16 4.19
N GLU A 136 -13.48 6.74 5.38
CA GLU A 136 -12.57 7.53 6.22
C GLU A 136 -11.24 7.78 5.51
N GLN A 137 -10.67 6.75 4.86
CA GLN A 137 -9.42 6.89 4.13
C GLN A 137 -9.60 7.74 2.86
N LEU A 138 -10.71 7.58 2.12
CA LEU A 138 -11.03 8.41 0.96
C LEU A 138 -11.14 9.88 1.36
N LYS A 139 -11.84 10.17 2.47
CA LYS A 139 -11.92 11.53 3.00
C LYS A 139 -10.55 12.07 3.42
N TRP A 140 -9.76 11.28 4.11
CA TRP A 140 -8.40 11.66 4.50
C TRP A 140 -7.52 11.97 3.27
N ILE A 141 -7.61 11.18 2.19
CA ILE A 141 -6.92 11.47 0.93
C ILE A 141 -7.38 12.83 0.39
N GLU A 142 -8.68 13.08 0.35
CA GLU A 142 -9.23 14.36 -0.12
C GLU A 142 -8.71 15.54 0.70
N ASP A 143 -8.70 15.44 2.03
CA ASP A 143 -8.17 16.48 2.93
C ASP A 143 -6.68 16.75 2.64
N LYS A 144 -5.87 15.69 2.32
CA LYS A 144 -4.47 15.85 1.92
C LYS A 144 -4.31 16.50 0.56
N LEU A 145 -5.17 16.19 -0.41
CA LEU A 145 -5.16 16.81 -1.73
C LEU A 145 -5.53 18.31 -1.65
N GLN A 146 -6.51 18.65 -0.84
CA GLN A 146 -6.88 20.05 -0.57
C GLN A 146 -5.71 20.82 0.06
N ALA A 147 -5.06 20.24 1.08
CA ALA A 147 -3.92 20.85 1.74
C ALA A 147 -2.74 21.04 0.78
N ALA A 148 -2.43 20.03 -0.06
CA ALA A 148 -1.37 20.08 -1.07
C ALA A 148 -1.67 21.17 -2.13
N THR A 149 -2.93 21.27 -2.58
CA THR A 149 -3.36 22.31 -3.52
C THR A 149 -3.13 23.70 -2.94
N LYS A 150 -3.55 23.92 -1.68
CA LYS A 150 -3.34 25.20 -0.98
C LYS A 150 -1.85 25.53 -0.80
N ALA A 151 -1.03 24.49 -0.53
CA ALA A 151 0.42 24.63 -0.38
C ALA A 151 1.18 24.70 -1.72
N LYS A 152 0.48 24.58 -2.87
CA LYS A 152 1.08 24.49 -4.21
C LYS A 152 2.07 23.34 -4.36
N GLU A 153 1.85 22.26 -3.63
CA GLU A 153 2.62 21.01 -3.73
C GLU A 153 2.12 20.18 -4.90
N ARG A 154 3.02 19.41 -5.54
CA ARG A 154 2.64 18.31 -6.42
C ARG A 154 2.42 17.05 -5.59
N VAL A 155 1.54 16.18 -6.02
CA VAL A 155 1.19 14.97 -5.27
C VAL A 155 1.55 13.71 -6.06
N MET A 156 2.16 12.75 -5.37
CA MET A 156 2.34 11.39 -5.87
C MET A 156 1.75 10.42 -4.85
N LEU A 157 0.89 9.50 -5.32
CA LEU A 157 0.30 8.47 -4.48
C LEU A 157 1.01 7.13 -4.70
N PHE A 158 1.15 6.37 -3.62
CA PHE A 158 1.65 5.00 -3.63
C PHE A 158 0.58 4.07 -3.07
N CYS A 159 0.26 3.01 -3.80
CA CYS A 159 -0.63 1.94 -3.38
C CYS A 159 -0.08 0.60 -3.84
N HIS A 160 -0.47 -0.48 -3.20
CA HIS A 160 -0.16 -1.80 -3.72
C HIS A 160 -0.97 -2.11 -4.98
N PHE A 161 -2.27 -1.83 -4.97
CA PHE A 161 -3.19 -2.18 -6.05
C PHE A 161 -3.24 -1.12 -7.16
N PRO A 162 -3.31 -1.52 -8.43
CA PRO A 162 -3.56 -0.60 -9.54
C PRO A 162 -4.99 -0.07 -9.52
N VAL A 163 -5.20 1.03 -10.26
CA VAL A 163 -6.51 1.63 -10.50
C VAL A 163 -6.82 1.76 -11.99
N TYR A 164 -5.80 1.73 -12.84
CA TYR A 164 -5.90 1.87 -14.29
C TYR A 164 -4.73 1.15 -14.99
N PRO A 165 -4.92 0.58 -16.20
CA PRO A 165 -6.20 0.35 -16.87
C PRO A 165 -7.09 -0.64 -16.12
N LYS A 166 -8.39 -0.70 -16.43
CA LYS A 166 -9.31 -1.64 -15.77
C LYS A 166 -8.89 -3.08 -16.02
N ASN A 167 -8.61 -3.81 -14.94
CA ASN A 167 -8.24 -5.22 -14.97
C ASN A 167 -8.61 -5.92 -13.65
N SER A 168 -8.32 -7.21 -13.54
CA SER A 168 -8.65 -8.02 -12.37
C SER A 168 -7.84 -7.71 -11.10
N HIS A 169 -6.77 -6.92 -11.19
CA HIS A 169 -5.90 -6.57 -10.06
C HIS A 169 -6.25 -5.21 -9.43
N ASN A 170 -7.22 -4.48 -10.01
CA ASN A 170 -7.58 -3.16 -9.51
C ASN A 170 -8.24 -3.22 -8.12
N LEU A 171 -8.09 -2.11 -7.39
CA LEU A 171 -8.94 -1.85 -6.22
C LEU A 171 -10.41 -2.05 -6.57
N TRP A 172 -11.20 -2.60 -5.64
CA TRP A 172 -12.64 -2.80 -5.86
C TRP A 172 -13.36 -1.49 -6.15
N ASN A 173 -12.93 -0.40 -5.52
CA ASN A 173 -13.47 0.95 -5.74
C ASN A 173 -12.51 1.88 -6.49
N ALA A 174 -11.72 1.32 -7.42
CA ALA A 174 -10.79 2.08 -8.26
C ALA A 174 -11.45 3.30 -8.94
N GLY A 175 -12.72 3.16 -9.37
CA GLY A 175 -13.48 4.26 -9.98
C GLY A 175 -13.66 5.44 -9.04
N ALA A 176 -14.05 5.22 -7.78
CA ALA A 176 -14.22 6.27 -6.79
C ALA A 176 -12.89 7.01 -6.53
N LEU A 177 -11.78 6.27 -6.41
CA LEU A 177 -10.48 6.89 -6.23
C LEU A 177 -10.03 7.68 -7.44
N THR A 178 -10.17 7.14 -8.66
CA THR A 178 -9.77 7.86 -9.88
C THR A 178 -10.61 9.12 -10.11
N GLU A 179 -11.91 9.07 -9.81
CA GLU A 179 -12.78 10.24 -9.83
C GLU A 179 -12.32 11.30 -8.83
N LEU A 180 -12.02 10.90 -7.58
CA LEU A 180 -11.47 11.79 -6.57
C LEU A 180 -10.19 12.46 -7.06
N LEU A 181 -9.22 11.67 -7.53
CA LEU A 181 -7.91 12.17 -7.96
C LEU A 181 -8.02 13.13 -9.16
N SER A 182 -8.95 12.88 -10.10
CA SER A 182 -9.14 13.70 -11.30
C SER A 182 -9.60 15.14 -11.00
N ARG A 183 -10.19 15.37 -9.84
CA ARG A 183 -10.62 16.71 -9.37
C ARG A 183 -9.46 17.60 -8.90
N TYR A 184 -8.27 17.02 -8.71
CA TYR A 184 -7.11 17.71 -8.13
C TYR A 184 -5.93 17.76 -9.11
N PRO A 185 -5.73 18.86 -9.84
CA PRO A 185 -4.64 19.01 -10.80
C PRO A 185 -3.22 18.90 -10.19
N CYS A 186 -3.11 19.00 -8.87
CA CYS A 186 -1.84 18.80 -8.17
C CYS A 186 -1.37 17.32 -8.20
N VAL A 187 -2.27 16.36 -8.47
CA VAL A 187 -1.92 14.94 -8.59
C VAL A 187 -1.13 14.71 -9.88
N ALA A 188 0.12 14.32 -9.71
CA ALA A 188 1.05 14.11 -10.82
C ALA A 188 1.20 12.64 -11.20
N ALA A 189 1.09 11.72 -10.22
CA ALA A 189 1.27 10.30 -10.48
C ALA A 189 0.59 9.43 -9.41
N TYR A 190 0.22 8.23 -9.84
CA TYR A 190 -0.16 7.10 -9.00
C TYR A 190 0.75 5.92 -9.35
N VAL A 191 1.41 5.36 -8.35
CA VAL A 191 2.40 4.30 -8.51
C VAL A 191 1.95 3.07 -7.74
N ASN A 192 1.97 1.92 -8.39
CA ASN A 192 1.50 0.67 -7.78
C ASN A 192 2.41 -0.53 -8.04
N GLY A 193 2.19 -1.58 -7.25
CA GLY A 193 2.67 -2.94 -7.43
C GLY A 193 1.58 -3.86 -7.97
N HIS A 194 1.52 -5.07 -7.44
CA HIS A 194 0.45 -6.08 -7.66
C HIS A 194 0.33 -6.54 -9.13
N ASN A 195 1.46 -6.70 -9.84
CA ASN A 195 1.53 -7.09 -11.26
C ASN A 195 2.06 -8.53 -11.42
#